data_5f222480459137713cb24a2738bd6b56
#
_entry.id   5f222480459137713cb24a2738bd6b56
#
_cell.length_a   1.000
_cell.length_b   1.000
_cell.length_c   1.000
_cell.angle_alpha   90.00
_cell.angle_beta   90.00
_cell.angle_gamma   90.00
#
_symmetry.space_group_name_H-M   'P 1'
#
loop_
_entity.id
_entity.type
_entity.pdbx_description
1 polymer ?
#
loop_
_entity_poly.entity_id
_entity_poly.type
_entity_poly.pdbx_seq_one_letter_code
_entity_poly.pdbx_strand_id
1 'polypeptide(L)'
;MLKINRLKKIKSNFPVLVGDKVVEKNTCNLLIDEISKSKAFDDMIMGGRNRINKGSKNFNNYIKSSNNSAKLFKLFNSKAFYKKIETLFSKNFKDGSWTNTHKPKIFNQKKFTIKKKLNSSELKKLLGNNYTNPKVNLDIDFSVSKGGYRLRPHRDDITRLYNFLIYLTDIPKKNGGSLTIYRKKSKKNLRKSFKRFPKMSELEIVKAFTPKKGTVVFFQSTPNSYHGVKRFIEKNCPKRFFIYGSYALNKPVIWNFKGTAYYPHIISNKKKMLTSFHDANYLTSAPKN
;
A
#
# COMPACT_ATOMS: atom_id res chain seq x y z
N MET A 1 14.28 -17.79 0.12
CA MET A 1 14.17 -16.43 -0.43
C MET A 1 12.74 -16.17 -0.91
N LEU A 2 12.49 -15.34 -1.92
CA LEU A 2 11.13 -14.91 -2.31
C LEU A 2 10.63 -15.68 -3.55
N LYS A 3 9.51 -16.43 -3.42
CA LYS A 3 8.91 -17.25 -4.48
C LYS A 3 7.73 -16.53 -5.11
N ILE A 4 7.98 -15.46 -5.90
CA ILE A 4 6.94 -14.59 -6.48
C ILE A 4 6.01 -15.31 -7.48
N ASN A 5 6.40 -16.45 -8.03
CA ASN A 5 5.56 -17.31 -8.87
C ASN A 5 4.36 -17.90 -8.11
N ARG A 6 4.38 -17.88 -6.78
CA ARG A 6 3.24 -18.28 -5.93
C ARG A 6 2.17 -17.21 -5.79
N LEU A 7 2.44 -15.98 -6.24
CA LEU A 7 1.45 -14.91 -6.23
C LEU A 7 0.37 -15.18 -7.27
N LYS A 8 -0.88 -15.23 -6.81
CA LYS A 8 -2.06 -15.50 -7.65
C LYS A 8 -3.05 -14.34 -7.55
N LYS A 9 -3.74 -14.06 -8.65
CA LYS A 9 -4.87 -13.11 -8.69
C LYS A 9 -5.99 -13.62 -7.79
N ILE A 10 -6.60 -12.70 -7.04
CA ILE A 10 -7.84 -12.96 -6.34
C ILE A 10 -8.98 -12.12 -6.92
N LYS A 11 -10.22 -12.58 -6.72
CA LYS A 11 -11.42 -11.79 -7.06
C LYS A 11 -11.56 -10.63 -6.08
N SER A 12 -11.45 -9.40 -6.60
CA SER A 12 -11.56 -8.17 -5.82
C SER A 12 -11.97 -7.01 -6.75
N ASN A 13 -12.33 -5.87 -6.17
CA ASN A 13 -12.74 -4.66 -6.91
C ASN A 13 -11.56 -3.81 -7.41
N PHE A 14 -10.34 -4.22 -7.14
CA PHE A 14 -9.09 -3.67 -7.67
C PHE A 14 -8.02 -4.77 -7.73
N PRO A 15 -6.94 -4.58 -8.48
CA PRO A 15 -5.92 -5.61 -8.65
C PRO A 15 -5.23 -6.00 -7.34
N VAL A 16 -5.35 -7.28 -6.96
CA VAL A 16 -4.70 -7.88 -5.78
C VAL A 16 -4.10 -9.23 -6.16
N LEU A 17 -2.84 -9.42 -5.80
CA LEU A 17 -2.10 -10.68 -5.87
C LEU A 17 -1.80 -11.14 -4.45
N VAL A 18 -2.00 -12.41 -4.16
CA VAL A 18 -1.68 -13.01 -2.87
C VAL A 18 -1.01 -14.36 -3.06
N GLY A 19 -0.09 -14.68 -2.20
CA GLY A 19 0.54 -15.99 -2.15
C GLY A 19 0.94 -16.40 -0.74
N ASP A 20 0.70 -17.66 -0.42
CA ASP A 20 1.18 -18.26 0.83
C ASP A 20 2.57 -18.83 0.61
N LYS A 21 3.39 -18.85 1.68
CA LYS A 21 4.76 -19.36 1.66
C LYS A 21 5.62 -18.73 0.54
N VAL A 22 5.34 -17.49 0.19
CA VAL A 22 6.14 -16.69 -0.77
C VAL A 22 7.50 -16.38 -0.18
N VAL A 23 7.54 -16.06 1.12
CA VAL A 23 8.78 -15.98 1.92
C VAL A 23 8.92 -17.27 2.71
N GLU A 24 10.11 -17.87 2.68
CA GLU A 24 10.40 -19.10 3.41
C GLU A 24 10.36 -18.88 4.92
N LYS A 25 9.89 -19.89 5.68
CA LYS A 25 9.75 -19.79 7.15
C LYS A 25 11.06 -19.40 7.84
N ASN A 26 12.18 -19.98 7.41
CA ASN A 26 13.49 -19.64 7.97
C ASN A 26 13.84 -18.17 7.72
N THR A 27 13.63 -17.66 6.51
CA THR A 27 13.83 -16.24 6.20
C THR A 27 12.94 -15.34 7.09
N CYS A 28 11.68 -15.73 7.32
CA CYS A 28 10.80 -14.98 8.23
C CYS A 28 11.35 -14.96 9.66
N ASN A 29 11.86 -16.08 10.16
CA ASN A 29 12.43 -16.17 11.51
C ASN A 29 13.66 -15.27 11.66
N LEU A 30 14.56 -15.29 10.68
CA LEU A 30 15.75 -14.43 10.66
C LEU A 30 15.37 -12.93 10.63
N LEU A 31 14.35 -12.56 9.85
CA LEU A 31 13.84 -11.18 9.82
C LEU A 31 13.20 -10.78 11.15
N ILE A 32 12.44 -11.68 11.79
CA ILE A 32 11.86 -11.44 13.13
C ILE A 32 12.97 -11.21 14.15
N ASP A 33 14.01 -12.04 14.13
CA ASP A 33 15.13 -11.91 15.04
C ASP A 33 15.84 -10.55 14.90
N GLU A 34 16.18 -10.15 13.66
CA GLU A 34 16.77 -8.85 13.36
C GLU A 34 15.88 -7.68 13.82
N ILE A 35 14.56 -7.74 13.54
CA ILE A 35 13.62 -6.70 13.96
C ILE A 35 13.50 -6.66 15.48
N SER A 36 13.44 -7.82 16.15
CA SER A 36 13.26 -7.91 17.59
C SER A 36 14.46 -7.35 18.38
N LYS A 37 15.67 -7.56 17.87
CA LYS A 37 16.91 -7.10 18.46
C LYS A 37 17.22 -5.63 18.17
N SER A 38 16.49 -5.04 17.23
CA SER A 38 16.76 -3.67 16.81
C SER A 38 16.34 -2.65 17.86
N LYS A 39 17.21 -1.65 18.08
CA LYS A 39 16.91 -0.42 18.81
C LYS A 39 16.56 0.74 17.88
N ALA A 40 16.46 0.48 16.58
CA ALA A 40 16.33 1.49 15.52
C ALA A 40 14.86 1.84 15.20
N PHE A 41 13.92 1.53 16.10
CA PHE A 41 12.54 1.93 15.91
C PHE A 41 12.42 3.46 15.92
N ASP A 42 11.64 3.98 14.99
CA ASP A 42 11.27 5.38 14.99
C ASP A 42 10.40 5.71 16.21
N ASP A 43 10.56 6.90 16.78
CA ASP A 43 9.78 7.37 17.93
C ASP A 43 8.28 7.50 17.62
N MET A 44 7.93 7.44 16.35
CA MET A 44 6.56 7.52 15.88
C MET A 44 5.84 6.18 16.02
N ILE A 45 5.18 5.98 17.15
CA ILE A 45 4.25 4.88 17.37
C ILE A 45 2.93 5.22 16.69
N MET A 46 2.72 4.72 15.49
CA MET A 46 1.40 4.81 14.84
C MET A 46 0.45 3.81 15.49
N GLY A 47 -0.36 4.26 16.46
CA GLY A 47 -1.48 3.49 17.00
C GLY A 47 -1.16 2.05 17.39
N GLY A 48 -0.07 1.82 18.15
CA GLY A 48 0.36 0.49 18.55
C GLY A 48 1.28 -0.23 17.54
N ARG A 49 1.87 0.50 16.58
CA ARG A 49 2.85 -0.02 15.64
C ARG A 49 4.20 0.66 15.82
N ASN A 50 5.22 -0.11 16.14
CA ASN A 50 6.60 0.31 16.05
C ASN A 50 7.13 -0.06 14.66
N ARG A 51 7.90 0.85 14.05
CA ARG A 51 8.43 0.65 12.70
C ARG A 51 9.84 1.20 12.55
N ILE A 52 10.61 0.59 11.67
CA ILE A 52 11.89 1.07 11.15
C ILE A 52 11.62 1.43 9.70
N ASN A 53 11.46 2.72 9.42
CA ASN A 53 10.99 3.22 8.14
C ASN A 53 12.13 3.75 7.28
N LYS A 54 12.12 3.41 5.99
CA LYS A 54 13.04 4.03 5.03
C LYS A 54 12.84 5.54 4.99
N GLY A 55 13.92 6.28 5.17
CA GLY A 55 13.90 7.74 5.28
C GLY A 55 14.04 8.23 6.72
N SER A 56 13.89 7.37 7.73
CA SER A 56 14.22 7.71 9.10
C SER A 56 15.75 7.70 9.33
N LYS A 57 16.19 8.46 10.32
CA LYS A 57 17.61 8.52 10.71
C LYS A 57 18.19 7.13 11.03
N ASN A 58 17.39 6.27 11.64
CA ASN A 58 17.82 4.97 12.13
C ASN A 58 17.81 3.86 11.06
N PHE A 59 17.12 4.05 9.95
CA PHE A 59 16.95 3.01 8.93
C PHE A 59 18.29 2.54 8.35
N ASN A 60 19.18 3.47 8.01
CA ASN A 60 20.47 3.11 7.43
C ASN A 60 21.34 2.29 8.40
N ASN A 61 21.33 2.64 9.68
CA ASN A 61 22.05 1.88 10.71
C ASN A 61 21.46 0.46 10.86
N TYR A 62 20.13 0.36 10.88
CA TYR A 62 19.46 -0.93 10.92
C TYR A 62 19.82 -1.81 9.73
N ILE A 63 19.77 -1.29 8.51
CA ILE A 63 20.10 -2.05 7.31
C ILE A 63 21.58 -2.48 7.28
N LYS A 64 22.51 -1.66 7.80
CA LYS A 64 23.91 -2.02 7.91
C LYS A 64 24.16 -3.17 8.90
N SER A 65 23.37 -3.25 9.98
CA SER A 65 23.53 -4.27 11.03
C SER A 65 22.64 -5.51 10.84
N SER A 66 21.79 -5.57 9.81
CA SER A 66 20.74 -6.57 9.63
C SER A 66 20.83 -7.20 8.24
N ASN A 67 21.59 -8.29 8.11
CA ASN A 67 21.94 -8.92 6.83
C ASN A 67 20.72 -9.36 6.00
N ASN A 68 19.72 -10.00 6.63
CA ASN A 68 18.54 -10.50 5.92
C ASN A 68 17.59 -9.35 5.51
N SER A 69 17.44 -8.37 6.36
CA SER A 69 16.69 -7.15 6.07
C SER A 69 17.37 -6.35 4.95
N ALA A 70 18.70 -6.26 4.94
CA ALA A 70 19.46 -5.63 3.87
C ALA A 70 19.30 -6.36 2.54
N LYS A 71 19.39 -7.71 2.54
CA LYS A 71 19.16 -8.52 1.34
C LYS A 71 17.74 -8.31 0.79
N LEU A 72 16.74 -8.31 1.66
CA LEU A 72 15.36 -8.08 1.27
C LEU A 72 15.17 -6.67 0.73
N PHE A 73 15.69 -5.66 1.42
CA PHE A 73 15.66 -4.27 0.98
C PHE A 73 16.31 -4.10 -0.39
N LYS A 74 17.52 -4.62 -0.59
CA LYS A 74 18.24 -4.57 -1.89
C LYS A 74 17.42 -5.19 -3.00
N LEU A 75 16.77 -6.34 -2.74
CA LEU A 75 15.90 -7.00 -3.71
C LEU A 75 14.73 -6.10 -4.11
N PHE A 76 13.95 -5.60 -3.13
CA PHE A 76 12.78 -4.76 -3.40
C PHE A 76 13.16 -3.42 -4.03
N ASN A 77 14.32 -2.86 -3.67
CA ASN A 77 14.80 -1.58 -4.22
C ASN A 77 15.39 -1.70 -5.63
N SER A 78 15.47 -2.93 -6.18
CA SER A 78 16.01 -3.15 -7.52
C SER A 78 14.99 -2.87 -8.62
N LYS A 79 15.43 -2.22 -9.71
CA LYS A 79 14.63 -2.00 -10.91
C LYS A 79 14.12 -3.32 -11.52
N ALA A 80 14.94 -4.37 -11.44
CA ALA A 80 14.58 -5.71 -11.96
C ALA A 80 13.40 -6.31 -11.21
N PHE A 81 13.38 -6.21 -9.87
CA PHE A 81 12.27 -6.70 -9.07
C PHE A 81 10.99 -5.89 -9.29
N TYR A 82 11.09 -4.56 -9.33
CA TYR A 82 9.96 -3.70 -9.67
C TYR A 82 9.34 -4.10 -11.02
N LYS A 83 10.15 -4.29 -12.07
CA LYS A 83 9.68 -4.76 -13.38
C LYS A 83 8.99 -6.12 -13.32
N LYS A 84 9.49 -7.06 -12.50
CA LYS A 84 8.82 -8.35 -12.30
C LYS A 84 7.42 -8.19 -11.71
N ILE A 85 7.27 -7.31 -10.71
CA ILE A 85 5.95 -7.02 -10.11
C ILE A 85 5.03 -6.35 -11.13
N GLU A 86 5.50 -5.36 -11.87
CA GLU A 86 4.76 -4.71 -12.94
C GLU A 86 4.27 -5.72 -13.99
N THR A 87 5.14 -6.62 -14.42
CA THR A 87 4.79 -7.70 -15.37
C THR A 87 3.75 -8.66 -14.80
N LEU A 88 3.87 -9.03 -13.52
CA LEU A 88 2.87 -9.88 -12.88
C LEU A 88 1.49 -9.22 -12.86
N PHE A 89 1.40 -7.93 -12.54
CA PHE A 89 0.14 -7.22 -12.60
C PHE A 89 -0.40 -7.12 -14.02
N SER A 90 0.41 -6.73 -14.99
CA SER A 90 0.00 -6.63 -16.40
C SER A 90 -0.49 -7.97 -16.96
N LYS A 91 0.17 -9.08 -16.60
CA LYS A 91 -0.20 -10.43 -17.04
C LYS A 91 -1.53 -10.90 -16.45
N ASN A 92 -1.77 -10.61 -15.17
CA ASN A 92 -2.93 -11.12 -14.44
C ASN A 92 -4.18 -10.23 -14.57
N PHE A 93 -4.03 -8.96 -14.93
CA PHE A 93 -5.11 -7.98 -15.01
C PHE A 93 -5.17 -7.34 -16.40
N LYS A 94 -5.39 -8.18 -17.42
CA LYS A 94 -5.41 -7.78 -18.84
C LYS A 94 -6.64 -6.97 -19.24
N ASP A 95 -7.72 -7.06 -18.48
CA ASP A 95 -8.98 -6.35 -18.72
C ASP A 95 -8.87 -4.82 -18.62
N GLY A 96 -7.68 -4.34 -18.33
CA GLY A 96 -7.30 -2.95 -18.52
C GLY A 96 -7.99 -1.93 -17.62
N SER A 97 -8.89 -2.36 -16.76
CA SER A 97 -9.73 -1.41 -16.03
C SER A 97 -8.94 -0.47 -15.10
N TRP A 98 -7.73 -0.88 -14.65
CA TRP A 98 -6.94 -0.07 -13.72
C TRP A 98 -5.41 -0.19 -13.91
N THR A 99 -4.96 -0.79 -14.99
CA THR A 99 -3.59 -1.32 -15.06
C THR A 99 -2.57 -0.45 -15.78
N ASN A 100 -2.98 0.52 -16.61
CA ASN A 100 -2.08 0.98 -17.68
C ASN A 100 -1.46 2.36 -17.51
N THR A 101 -1.71 3.02 -16.38
CA THR A 101 -1.39 4.45 -16.31
C THR A 101 -0.07 4.78 -15.64
N HIS A 102 0.62 3.79 -15.15
CA HIS A 102 1.90 4.01 -14.48
C HIS A 102 3.12 3.77 -15.38
N LYS A 103 2.91 3.43 -16.65
CA LYS A 103 4.04 3.38 -17.60
C LYS A 103 4.47 4.80 -17.94
N PRO A 104 5.66 5.25 -17.52
CA PRO A 104 6.12 6.63 -17.73
C PRO A 104 6.07 7.09 -19.19
N LYS A 105 6.21 6.14 -20.13
CA LYS A 105 6.14 6.40 -21.60
C LYS A 105 4.72 6.67 -22.13
N ILE A 106 3.67 6.42 -21.36
CA ILE A 106 2.27 6.52 -21.79
C ILE A 106 1.65 7.87 -21.43
N PHE A 107 2.30 8.65 -20.58
CA PHE A 107 1.87 10.02 -20.27
C PHE A 107 2.12 11.01 -21.41
N ASN A 108 1.79 10.62 -22.62
CA ASN A 108 1.64 11.58 -23.68
C ASN A 108 0.29 12.28 -23.48
N GLN A 109 0.33 13.53 -23.04
CA GLN A 109 -0.84 14.35 -22.73
C GLN A 109 -1.89 14.37 -23.87
N LYS A 110 -1.50 14.10 -25.12
CA LYS A 110 -2.38 14.04 -26.30
C LYS A 110 -3.32 12.83 -26.33
N LYS A 111 -3.09 11.80 -25.53
CA LYS A 111 -3.89 10.55 -25.52
C LYS A 111 -4.90 10.45 -24.40
N PHE A 112 -4.95 11.38 -23.48
CA PHE A 112 -5.86 11.34 -22.35
C PHE A 112 -6.96 12.39 -22.51
N THR A 113 -8.17 11.94 -22.75
CA THR A 113 -9.35 12.79 -22.65
C THR A 113 -9.65 13.02 -21.17
N ILE A 114 -9.22 14.17 -20.64
CA ILE A 114 -9.55 14.60 -19.29
C ILE A 114 -10.99 15.06 -19.33
N LYS A 115 -11.89 14.32 -18.67
CA LYS A 115 -13.26 14.78 -18.49
C LYS A 115 -13.26 16.05 -17.66
N LYS A 116 -13.38 17.14 -18.34
CA LYS A 116 -13.88 18.48 -18.02
C LYS A 116 -14.01 18.92 -16.55
N LYS A 117 -12.92 19.00 -15.78
CA LYS A 117 -12.95 19.82 -14.54
C LYS A 117 -11.56 20.34 -14.11
N LEU A 118 -10.52 20.01 -14.85
CA LEU A 118 -9.22 20.66 -14.71
C LEU A 118 -8.83 21.17 -16.09
N ASN A 119 -8.61 22.46 -16.20
CA ASN A 119 -8.04 23.02 -17.40
C ASN A 119 -6.56 22.61 -17.50
N SER A 120 -5.96 22.74 -18.67
CA SER A 120 -4.57 22.38 -18.92
C SER A 120 -3.57 23.12 -18.02
N SER A 121 -3.92 24.31 -17.56
CA SER A 121 -3.16 25.13 -16.62
C SER A 121 -3.18 24.57 -15.21
N GLU A 122 -4.33 24.15 -14.70
CA GLU A 122 -4.46 23.48 -13.39
C GLU A 122 -3.72 22.16 -13.37
N LEU A 123 -3.74 21.42 -14.48
CA LEU A 123 -3.02 20.16 -14.64
C LEU A 123 -1.50 20.38 -14.63
N LYS A 124 -1.01 21.38 -15.40
CA LYS A 124 0.39 21.79 -15.40
C LYS A 124 0.85 22.25 -14.01
N LYS A 125 0.04 23.03 -13.32
CA LYS A 125 0.33 23.54 -11.98
C LYS A 125 0.46 22.39 -10.96
N LEU A 126 -0.36 21.35 -11.09
CA LEU A 126 -0.39 20.20 -10.20
C LEU A 126 0.70 19.17 -10.49
N LEU A 127 0.98 18.93 -11.76
CA LEU A 127 1.94 17.92 -12.22
C LEU A 127 3.34 18.50 -12.44
N GLY A 128 3.45 19.82 -12.49
CA GLY A 128 4.65 20.52 -12.94
C GLY A 128 4.87 20.34 -14.45
N ASN A 129 5.76 21.14 -15.00
CA ASN A 129 6.03 21.15 -16.45
C ASN A 129 6.63 19.85 -17.00
N ASN A 130 7.14 18.98 -16.15
CA ASN A 130 7.92 17.79 -16.52
C ASN A 130 7.38 16.49 -15.92
N TYR A 131 6.10 16.15 -16.14
CA TYR A 131 5.57 14.83 -15.74
C TYR A 131 6.05 13.68 -16.66
N THR A 132 7.02 13.92 -17.48
CA THR A 132 7.43 13.02 -18.57
C THR A 132 8.10 11.73 -18.09
N ASN A 133 8.78 11.75 -16.92
CA ASN A 133 9.49 10.58 -16.37
C ASN A 133 9.46 10.56 -14.85
N PRO A 134 8.32 10.22 -14.23
CA PRO A 134 8.28 10.12 -12.77
C PRO A 134 9.17 8.97 -12.28
N LYS A 135 10.03 9.27 -11.31
CA LYS A 135 10.87 8.26 -10.67
C LYS A 135 10.02 7.39 -9.75
N VAL A 136 10.19 6.08 -9.87
CA VAL A 136 9.62 5.12 -8.92
C VAL A 136 10.59 4.96 -7.76
N ASN A 137 10.08 5.18 -6.55
CA ASN A 137 10.80 5.01 -5.31
C ASN A 137 10.18 3.87 -4.50
N LEU A 138 11.00 3.11 -3.81
CA LEU A 138 10.54 2.17 -2.80
C LEU A 138 10.37 2.91 -1.47
N ASP A 139 9.19 2.80 -0.89
CA ASP A 139 8.92 3.07 0.52
C ASP A 139 8.75 1.71 1.22
N ILE A 140 9.46 1.48 2.32
CA ILE A 140 9.43 0.20 3.05
C ILE A 140 9.67 0.43 4.53
N ASP A 141 8.94 -0.31 5.34
CA ASP A 141 9.16 -0.35 6.77
C ASP A 141 9.08 -1.78 7.34
N PHE A 142 9.96 -2.04 8.30
CA PHE A 142 9.98 -3.25 9.11
C PHE A 142 9.25 -2.98 10.41
N SER A 143 8.28 -3.81 10.76
CA SER A 143 7.29 -3.42 11.76
C SER A 143 6.95 -4.53 12.73
N VAL A 144 6.63 -4.11 13.95
CA VAL A 144 5.96 -4.93 14.97
C VAL A 144 4.72 -4.21 15.48
N SER A 145 3.59 -4.91 15.55
CA SER A 145 2.37 -4.36 16.16
C SER A 145 2.25 -4.81 17.61
N LYS A 146 1.82 -3.87 18.46
CA LYS A 146 1.32 -4.11 19.81
C LYS A 146 -0.19 -4.28 19.79
N GLY A 147 -0.75 -4.76 20.89
CA GLY A 147 -2.20 -4.84 21.10
C GLY A 147 -2.90 -3.50 20.84
N GLY A 148 -4.06 -3.55 20.25
CA GLY A 148 -4.82 -2.36 19.87
C GLY A 148 -4.55 -1.83 18.46
N TYR A 149 -3.44 -2.21 17.81
CA TYR A 149 -3.14 -1.76 16.44
C TYR A 149 -4.27 -2.04 15.48
N ARG A 150 -4.68 -1.03 14.74
CA ARG A 150 -5.69 -1.10 13.69
C ARG A 150 -5.46 0.01 12.66
N LEU A 151 -5.94 -0.19 11.46
CA LEU A 151 -6.07 0.87 10.46
C LEU A 151 -7.51 0.90 9.96
N ARG A 152 -8.15 2.05 10.04
CA ARG A 152 -9.49 2.25 9.46
C ARG A 152 -9.43 2.10 7.94
N PRO A 153 -10.57 1.78 7.29
CA PRO A 153 -10.63 1.74 5.85
C PRO A 153 -10.20 3.06 5.23
N HIS A 154 -9.25 2.96 4.32
CA HIS A 154 -8.69 4.11 3.62
C HIS A 154 -8.16 3.69 2.25
N ARG A 155 -7.84 4.67 1.45
CA ARG A 155 -6.95 4.54 0.30
C ARG A 155 -5.61 5.13 0.67
N ASP A 156 -4.57 4.56 0.10
CA ASP A 156 -3.24 5.13 0.24
C ASP A 156 -3.09 6.47 -0.47
N ASP A 157 -1.94 7.07 -0.29
CA ASP A 157 -1.56 8.31 -0.96
C ASP A 157 -1.61 8.18 -2.48
N ILE A 158 -1.91 9.29 -3.15
CA ILE A 158 -2.04 9.37 -4.61
C ILE A 158 -0.76 9.10 -5.37
N THR A 159 0.38 9.13 -4.70
CA THR A 159 1.68 8.83 -5.30
C THR A 159 1.97 7.34 -5.38
N ARG A 160 1.24 6.50 -4.65
CA ARG A 160 1.48 5.05 -4.58
C ARG A 160 0.97 4.31 -5.82
N LEU A 161 1.79 3.41 -6.34
CA LEU A 161 1.46 2.53 -7.46
C LEU A 161 1.06 1.15 -6.99
N TYR A 162 1.95 0.49 -6.28
CA TYR A 162 1.77 -0.86 -5.75
C TYR A 162 2.13 -0.85 -4.28
N ASN A 163 1.28 -1.46 -3.48
CA ASN A 163 1.55 -1.70 -2.07
C ASN A 163 1.81 -3.18 -1.85
N PHE A 164 2.59 -3.50 -0.85
CA PHE A 164 2.79 -4.87 -0.43
C PHE A 164 2.81 -4.99 1.10
N LEU A 165 2.40 -6.17 1.55
CA LEU A 165 2.46 -6.58 2.94
C LEU A 165 3.03 -8.01 2.99
N ILE A 166 4.05 -8.21 3.80
CA ILE A 166 4.67 -9.49 4.08
C ILE A 166 4.40 -9.82 5.54
N TYR A 167 3.67 -10.89 5.80
CA TYR A 167 3.47 -11.38 7.16
C TYR A 167 4.65 -12.27 7.58
N LEU A 168 5.25 -11.96 8.71
CA LEU A 168 6.37 -12.71 9.25
C LEU A 168 5.95 -13.67 10.37
N THR A 169 4.78 -13.45 10.99
CA THR A 169 4.24 -14.29 12.08
C THR A 169 2.87 -14.84 11.74
N ASP A 170 2.56 -16.02 12.29
CA ASP A 170 1.22 -16.57 12.29
C ASP A 170 0.41 -15.95 13.43
N ILE A 171 -0.75 -15.36 13.12
CA ILE A 171 -1.66 -14.79 14.11
C ILE A 171 -3.01 -15.51 13.99
N PRO A 172 -3.54 -16.08 15.08
CA PRO A 172 -4.86 -16.69 15.05
C PRO A 172 -5.94 -15.72 14.58
N LYS A 173 -6.92 -16.19 13.83
CA LYS A 173 -7.99 -15.35 13.26
C LYS A 173 -8.73 -14.54 14.32
N LYS A 174 -8.94 -15.12 15.51
CA LYS A 174 -9.59 -14.47 16.67
C LYS A 174 -8.83 -13.25 17.16
N ASN A 175 -7.50 -13.21 17.00
CA ASN A 175 -6.64 -12.12 17.42
C ASN A 175 -6.57 -10.95 16.40
N GLY A 176 -7.23 -11.05 15.25
CA GLY A 176 -7.31 -9.97 14.27
C GLY A 176 -6.01 -9.72 13.51
N GLY A 177 -5.64 -8.43 13.34
CA GLY A 177 -4.44 -8.04 12.60
C GLY A 177 -4.48 -8.29 11.09
N SER A 178 -5.61 -8.72 10.56
CA SER A 178 -5.80 -9.05 9.14
C SER A 178 -5.85 -7.78 8.27
N LEU A 179 -5.13 -7.78 7.16
CA LEU A 179 -5.38 -6.83 6.08
C LEU A 179 -6.76 -7.13 5.48
N THR A 180 -7.61 -6.13 5.44
CA THR A 180 -8.99 -6.26 4.94
C THR A 180 -9.17 -5.37 3.73
N ILE A 181 -9.73 -5.96 2.67
CA ILE A 181 -10.08 -5.28 1.42
C ILE A 181 -11.57 -4.98 1.46
N TYR A 182 -11.93 -3.77 1.04
CA TYR A 182 -13.30 -3.29 1.04
C TYR A 182 -13.73 -2.85 -0.35
N ARG A 183 -15.05 -2.88 -0.61
CA ARG A 183 -15.66 -2.20 -1.75
C ARG A 183 -16.77 -1.26 -1.27
N LYS A 184 -17.11 -0.26 -2.06
CA LYS A 184 -18.29 0.57 -1.81
C LYS A 184 -19.56 -0.21 -2.07
N LYS A 185 -20.53 -0.09 -1.16
CA LYS A 185 -21.86 -0.72 -1.29
C LYS A 185 -22.64 -0.19 -2.49
N SER A 186 -22.55 1.10 -2.79
CA SER A 186 -23.28 1.73 -3.87
C SER A 186 -22.39 2.02 -5.08
N LYS A 187 -22.84 1.58 -6.26
CA LYS A 187 -22.23 1.93 -7.56
C LYS A 187 -22.59 3.35 -8.03
N LYS A 188 -23.69 3.94 -7.54
CA LYS A 188 -24.24 5.21 -8.05
C LYS A 188 -23.30 6.43 -7.90
N ASN A 189 -22.35 6.37 -6.99
CA ASN A 189 -21.50 7.51 -6.67
C ASN A 189 -19.98 7.27 -6.82
N LEU A 190 -19.56 6.30 -7.62
CA LEU A 190 -18.14 6.08 -7.90
C LEU A 190 -17.42 7.33 -8.46
N ARG A 191 -18.17 8.23 -9.10
CA ARG A 191 -17.64 9.45 -9.72
C ARG A 191 -17.60 10.68 -8.79
N LYS A 192 -18.42 10.71 -7.73
CA LYS A 192 -18.60 11.94 -6.90
C LYS A 192 -17.82 11.95 -5.58
N SER A 193 -17.35 10.83 -5.11
CA SER A 193 -16.76 10.75 -3.77
C SER A 193 -15.61 9.74 -3.70
N PHE A 194 -14.47 10.13 -4.26
CA PHE A 194 -13.21 9.43 -3.99
C PHE A 194 -12.62 9.90 -2.64
N LYS A 195 -13.41 9.80 -1.57
CA LYS A 195 -12.90 10.09 -0.22
C LYS A 195 -11.75 9.14 0.09
N ARG A 196 -10.65 9.67 0.61
CA ARG A 196 -9.53 8.86 1.09
C ARG A 196 -9.97 8.00 2.27
N PHE A 197 -10.81 8.53 3.15
CA PHE A 197 -11.33 7.91 4.35
C PHE A 197 -12.85 7.80 4.28
N PRO A 198 -13.40 6.72 3.73
CA PRO A 198 -14.85 6.51 3.68
C PRO A 198 -15.37 6.12 5.08
N LYS A 199 -16.67 6.33 5.29
CA LYS A 199 -17.36 5.80 6.47
C LYS A 199 -17.47 4.27 6.35
N MET A 200 -17.40 3.55 7.47
CA MET A 200 -17.59 2.09 7.48
C MET A 200 -18.96 1.67 6.91
N SER A 201 -20.00 2.43 7.16
CA SER A 201 -21.35 2.22 6.64
C SER A 201 -21.43 2.24 5.10
N GLU A 202 -20.50 2.94 4.43
CA GLU A 202 -20.40 3.04 2.97
C GLU A 202 -19.70 1.83 2.34
N LEU A 203 -19.12 0.95 3.16
CA LEU A 203 -18.25 -0.13 2.73
C LEU A 203 -18.78 -1.51 3.12
N GLU A 204 -18.38 -2.50 2.34
CA GLU A 204 -18.51 -3.91 2.66
C GLU A 204 -17.16 -4.62 2.51
N ILE A 205 -16.96 -5.66 3.29
CA ILE A 205 -15.75 -6.47 3.26
C ILE A 205 -15.79 -7.39 2.05
N VAL A 206 -14.76 -7.34 1.22
CA VAL A 206 -14.56 -8.26 0.10
C VAL A 206 -13.71 -9.45 0.52
N LYS A 207 -12.60 -9.18 1.23
CA LYS A 207 -11.65 -10.20 1.67
C LYS A 207 -10.87 -9.73 2.88
N ALA A 208 -10.55 -10.66 3.77
CA ALA A 208 -9.60 -10.45 4.86
C ALA A 208 -8.48 -11.48 4.76
N PHE A 209 -7.23 -11.02 4.90
CA PHE A 209 -6.03 -11.84 4.87
C PHE A 209 -5.51 -11.97 6.29
N THR A 210 -5.77 -13.11 6.92
CA THR A 210 -5.23 -13.44 8.24
C THR A 210 -3.70 -13.52 8.16
N PRO A 211 -2.96 -12.94 9.11
CA PRO A 211 -1.52 -13.04 9.11
C PRO A 211 -1.06 -14.49 9.20
N LYS A 212 -0.39 -14.95 8.15
CA LYS A 212 0.29 -16.24 8.09
C LYS A 212 1.73 -16.02 7.68
N LYS A 213 2.66 -16.65 8.40
CA LYS A 213 4.09 -16.54 8.14
C LYS A 213 4.43 -16.86 6.68
N GLY A 214 5.13 -15.93 6.03
CA GLY A 214 5.54 -16.04 4.63
C GLY A 214 4.47 -15.68 3.61
N THR A 215 3.24 -15.35 4.03
CA THR A 215 2.21 -14.83 3.10
C THR A 215 2.56 -13.41 2.67
N VAL A 216 2.43 -13.17 1.38
CA VAL A 216 2.62 -11.86 0.76
C VAL A 216 1.35 -11.43 0.04
N VAL A 217 0.96 -10.20 0.27
CA VAL A 217 -0.14 -9.55 -0.45
C VAL A 217 0.43 -8.35 -1.18
N PHE A 218 0.27 -8.32 -2.50
CA PHE A 218 0.50 -7.14 -3.32
C PHE A 218 -0.83 -6.59 -3.81
N PHE A 219 -0.99 -5.29 -3.82
CA PHE A 219 -2.17 -4.67 -4.42
C PHE A 219 -1.83 -3.34 -5.09
N GLN A 220 -2.58 -3.05 -6.13
CA GLN A 220 -2.44 -1.80 -6.88
C GLN A 220 -3.25 -0.71 -6.19
N SER A 221 -2.62 0.45 -5.97
CA SER A 221 -3.31 1.65 -5.50
C SER A 221 -4.17 2.22 -6.61
N THR A 222 -5.48 2.12 -6.45
CA THR A 222 -6.46 2.66 -7.39
C THR A 222 -7.44 3.56 -6.64
N PRO A 223 -8.29 4.33 -7.34
CA PRO A 223 -9.34 5.10 -6.68
C PRO A 223 -10.31 4.26 -5.83
N ASN A 224 -10.36 2.94 -6.04
CA ASN A 224 -11.22 1.99 -5.33
C ASN A 224 -10.47 1.04 -4.39
N SER A 225 -9.17 1.23 -4.19
CA SER A 225 -8.34 0.32 -3.37
C SER A 225 -8.52 0.55 -1.87
N TYR A 226 -9.77 0.52 -1.40
CA TYR A 226 -10.05 0.65 0.01
C TYR A 226 -9.58 -0.58 0.78
N HIS A 227 -8.76 -0.34 1.78
CA HIS A 227 -8.21 -1.37 2.64
C HIS A 227 -8.00 -0.85 4.05
N GLY A 228 -7.77 -1.75 4.98
CA GLY A 228 -7.52 -1.41 6.38
C GLY A 228 -6.97 -2.62 7.12
N VAL A 229 -6.72 -2.48 8.42
CA VAL A 229 -6.26 -3.57 9.28
C VAL A 229 -7.25 -3.74 10.42
N LYS A 230 -7.76 -4.96 10.61
CA LYS A 230 -8.59 -5.31 11.78
C LYS A 230 -7.78 -5.12 13.05
N ARG A 231 -8.44 -4.66 14.12
CA ARG A 231 -7.82 -4.51 15.43
C ARG A 231 -7.06 -5.79 15.83
N PHE A 232 -5.80 -5.63 16.19
CA PHE A 232 -4.97 -6.70 16.69
C PHE A 232 -5.13 -6.82 18.21
N ILE A 233 -5.34 -8.04 18.68
CA ILE A 233 -5.47 -8.39 20.10
C ILE A 233 -4.27 -9.28 20.45
N GLU A 234 -3.36 -8.75 21.24
CA GLU A 234 -2.10 -9.41 21.57
C GLU A 234 -2.24 -10.54 22.60
N LYS A 235 -3.37 -10.60 23.32
CA LYS A 235 -3.60 -11.60 24.37
C LYS A 235 -3.47 -13.04 23.82
N ASN A 236 -2.60 -13.82 24.43
CA ASN A 236 -2.36 -15.24 24.09
C ASN A 236 -2.01 -15.48 22.61
N CYS A 237 -1.23 -14.60 22.01
CA CYS A 237 -0.70 -14.83 20.66
C CYS A 237 0.68 -14.18 20.49
N PRO A 238 1.46 -14.62 19.49
CA PRO A 238 2.76 -14.01 19.18
C PRO A 238 2.61 -12.53 18.80
N LYS A 239 3.66 -11.75 19.03
CA LYS A 239 3.77 -10.39 18.46
C LYS A 239 3.59 -10.44 16.94
N ARG A 240 2.87 -9.48 16.40
CA ARG A 240 2.61 -9.43 14.96
C ARG A 240 3.73 -8.68 14.24
N PHE A 241 4.70 -9.43 13.67
CA PHE A 241 5.76 -8.90 12.82
C PHE A 241 5.33 -8.90 11.36
N PHE A 242 5.67 -7.84 10.65
CA PHE A 242 5.36 -7.69 9.22
C PHE A 242 6.24 -6.64 8.56
N ILE A 243 6.34 -6.73 7.24
CA ILE A 243 6.97 -5.71 6.42
C ILE A 243 5.88 -5.11 5.54
N TYR A 244 5.77 -3.79 5.55
CA TYR A 244 4.89 -3.05 4.67
C TYR A 244 5.72 -2.17 3.75
N GLY A 245 5.26 -1.98 2.53
CA GLY A 245 5.90 -1.04 1.64
C GLY A 245 5.07 -0.72 0.41
N SER A 246 5.58 0.20 -0.36
CA SER A 246 4.98 0.60 -1.63
C SER A 246 6.03 1.05 -2.64
N TYR A 247 5.72 0.84 -3.90
CA TYR A 247 6.33 1.56 -4.99
C TYR A 247 5.54 2.83 -5.22
N ALA A 248 6.17 3.97 -5.09
CA ALA A 248 5.54 5.27 -5.20
C ALA A 248 6.27 6.14 -6.23
N LEU A 249 5.51 7.01 -6.89
CA LEU A 249 6.06 8.06 -7.72
C LEU A 249 6.40 9.28 -6.85
N ASN A 250 7.30 10.12 -7.31
CA ASN A 250 7.53 11.44 -6.72
C ASN A 250 6.42 12.45 -7.07
N LYS A 251 5.40 12.03 -7.81
CA LYS A 251 4.26 12.80 -8.27
C LYS A 251 2.98 11.98 -8.20
N PRO A 252 1.79 12.61 -8.21
CA PRO A 252 0.51 11.90 -8.21
C PRO A 252 0.40 10.88 -9.35
N VAL A 253 -0.15 9.71 -9.05
CA VAL A 253 -0.45 8.67 -10.04
C VAL A 253 -1.72 9.06 -10.79
N ILE A 254 -1.66 8.97 -12.11
CA ILE A 254 -2.82 9.11 -12.97
C ILE A 254 -3.36 7.73 -13.27
N TRP A 255 -4.62 7.51 -12.97
CA TRP A 255 -5.31 6.27 -13.28
C TRP A 255 -6.19 6.42 -14.51
N ASN A 256 -6.03 5.52 -15.47
CA ASN A 256 -6.88 5.44 -16.63
C ASN A 256 -7.95 4.36 -16.44
N PHE A 257 -9.20 4.76 -16.53
CA PHE A 257 -10.33 3.85 -16.49
C PHE A 257 -11.20 4.09 -17.71
N LYS A 258 -11.31 3.09 -18.60
CA LYS A 258 -12.08 3.20 -19.84
C LYS A 258 -11.72 4.46 -20.66
N GLY A 259 -10.42 4.75 -20.80
CA GLY A 259 -9.95 5.91 -21.54
C GLY A 259 -10.07 7.27 -20.83
N THR A 260 -10.51 7.30 -19.57
CA THR A 260 -10.63 8.52 -18.78
C THR A 260 -9.56 8.57 -17.70
N ALA A 261 -8.77 9.62 -17.65
CA ALA A 261 -7.80 9.85 -16.58
C ALA A 261 -8.48 10.30 -15.28
N TYR A 262 -8.10 9.71 -14.16
CA TYR A 262 -8.63 10.01 -12.84
C TYR A 262 -7.54 10.51 -11.90
N TYR A 263 -7.86 11.62 -11.23
CA TYR A 263 -7.09 12.20 -10.14
C TYR A 263 -7.90 12.11 -8.85
N PRO A 264 -7.70 11.07 -8.04
CA PRO A 264 -8.60 10.80 -6.92
C PRO A 264 -8.75 11.92 -5.91
N HIS A 265 -7.73 12.77 -5.77
CA HIS A 265 -7.70 13.81 -4.73
C HIS A 265 -8.05 15.20 -5.21
N ILE A 266 -7.93 15.48 -6.50
CA ILE A 266 -8.20 16.81 -7.06
C ILE A 266 -9.69 17.07 -7.16
N ILE A 267 -10.48 15.99 -7.28
CA ILE A 267 -11.94 16.07 -7.43
C ILE A 267 -12.63 16.36 -6.09
N SER A 268 -11.99 16.08 -4.96
CA SER A 268 -12.67 16.15 -3.67
C SER A 268 -12.36 17.35 -2.81
N ASN A 269 -11.25 18.08 -3.02
CA ASN A 269 -10.97 19.26 -2.20
C ASN A 269 -9.93 20.21 -2.81
N LYS A 270 -10.38 21.36 -3.27
CA LYS A 270 -9.53 22.51 -3.61
C LYS A 270 -8.71 23.06 -2.43
N LYS A 271 -8.93 22.61 -1.20
CA LYS A 271 -8.42 23.28 0.02
C LYS A 271 -7.54 22.47 0.96
N LYS A 272 -7.36 21.15 0.79
CA LYS A 272 -6.51 20.39 1.73
C LYS A 272 -5.75 19.28 1.01
N MET A 273 -4.54 19.57 0.59
CA MET A 273 -3.47 18.55 0.64
C MET A 273 -3.24 18.29 2.13
N LEU A 274 -3.88 17.27 2.67
CA LEU A 274 -3.68 16.87 4.06
C LEU A 274 -2.27 16.30 4.16
N THR A 275 -1.43 16.96 4.93
CA THR A 275 -0.12 16.48 5.30
C THR A 275 -0.26 15.15 6.04
N SER A 276 0.64 14.23 5.81
CA SER A 276 0.65 12.84 6.29
C SER A 276 0.45 12.67 7.81
N PHE A 277 0.66 13.69 8.61
CA PHE A 277 0.62 13.64 10.08
C PHE A 277 -0.81 13.58 10.66
N HIS A 278 -1.72 14.40 10.16
CA HIS A 278 -3.14 14.37 10.59
C HIS A 278 -3.84 13.09 10.14
N ASP A 279 -3.40 12.51 9.03
CA ASP A 279 -3.93 11.28 8.49
C ASP A 279 -3.57 10.06 9.36
N ALA A 280 -2.40 10.03 9.97
CA ALA A 280 -1.97 8.92 10.83
C ALA A 280 -2.85 8.81 12.08
N ASN A 281 -3.14 9.92 12.76
CA ASN A 281 -4.02 9.94 13.92
C ASN A 281 -5.45 9.52 13.57
N TYR A 282 -5.96 9.95 12.40
CA TYR A 282 -7.28 9.54 11.94
C TYR A 282 -7.35 8.04 11.64
N LEU A 283 -6.29 7.47 11.01
CA LEU A 283 -6.24 6.04 10.68
C LEU A 283 -6.28 5.15 11.92
N THR A 284 -5.72 5.61 13.03
CA THR A 284 -5.54 4.83 14.26
C THR A 284 -6.56 5.16 15.35
N SER A 285 -7.24 6.30 15.26
CA SER A 285 -8.25 6.71 16.25
C SER A 285 -9.42 5.73 16.35
N ALA A 286 -10.06 5.68 17.52
CA ALA A 286 -11.32 4.97 17.68
C ALA A 286 -12.39 5.53 16.74
N PRO A 287 -13.32 4.73 16.21
CA PRO A 287 -14.50 5.30 15.60
C PRO A 287 -15.16 6.19 16.66
N LYS A 288 -15.43 7.44 16.32
CA LYS A 288 -16.45 8.21 17.03
C LYS A 288 -17.75 7.50 16.71
N ASN A 289 -18.44 7.02 17.72
CA ASN A 289 -19.76 6.40 17.59
C ASN A 289 -20.72 7.32 16.86
#